data_faa9a0a46294c274f3e26383a2316880
#
_entry.id   faa9a0a46294c274f3e26383a2316880
#
_cell.length_a   1.000
_cell.length_b   1.000
_cell.length_c   1.000
_cell.angle_alpha   90.00
_cell.angle_beta   90.00
_cell.angle_gamma   90.00
#
_symmetry.space_group_name_H-M   'P 1'
#
loop_
_entity.id
_entity.type
_entity.pdbx_description
1 polymer ?
#
loop_
_entity_poly.entity_id
_entity_poly.type
_entity_poly.pdbx_seq_one_letter_code
_entity_poly.pdbx_strand_id
1 'polypeptide(L)'
;MALLEVKNVNKQYGSKKAMENVSFNVEAGHIVGLIGPNGAGKSTAMRAITGLMSYSSGNITFEGQPVTFSNHQALGKIGNLIEYPSIYPNLTALEHLKLYAMDTDNPADFKTLMKQTQIDGENFGKRKAKNFSLGMKQRLGIAIALIRNPKLVILDEPMNGLDPQSVHDLRRVIRELADTGVAFLISSHLLDELQKLVDDVVIINHGKIIETATMAAFFSHDKVRWALETSDNQKTINLAIANQWVANMEDGHVLVSGADNLQQVITAVNQAGIDITTMNTVTGNLEKSLLDMLANDDKGE
;
A
#
# COMPACT_ATOMS: atom_id res chain seq x y z
N MET A 1 3.98 -20.02 -3.90
CA MET A 1 2.75 -20.54 -3.25
C MET A 1 2.28 -19.45 -2.32
N ALA A 2 1.06 -18.95 -2.48
CA ALA A 2 0.59 -17.82 -1.70
C ALA A 2 0.65 -18.10 -0.20
N LEU A 3 1.14 -17.13 0.57
CA LEU A 3 1.18 -17.19 2.03
C LEU A 3 -0.22 -16.97 2.62
N LEU A 4 -0.95 -15.98 2.08
CA LEU A 4 -2.36 -15.70 2.38
C LEU A 4 -3.17 -15.83 1.10
N GLU A 5 -4.28 -16.56 1.15
CA GLU A 5 -5.28 -16.61 0.08
C GLU A 5 -6.64 -16.16 0.62
N VAL A 6 -7.25 -15.22 -0.07
CA VAL A 6 -8.62 -14.75 0.14
C VAL A 6 -9.42 -15.12 -1.10
N LYS A 7 -10.47 -15.96 -0.97
CA LYS A 7 -11.23 -16.50 -2.10
C LYS A 7 -12.74 -16.28 -1.92
N ASN A 8 -13.34 -15.50 -2.80
CA ASN A 8 -14.78 -15.23 -2.88
C ASN A 8 -15.41 -14.85 -1.52
N VAL A 9 -14.69 -14.04 -0.74
CA VAL A 9 -15.11 -13.67 0.61
C VAL A 9 -16.21 -12.61 0.54
N ASN A 10 -17.30 -12.89 1.26
CA ASN A 10 -18.46 -12.01 1.35
C ASN A 10 -18.72 -11.61 2.80
N LYS A 11 -19.09 -10.34 3.02
CA LYS A 11 -19.53 -9.82 4.31
C LYS A 11 -20.67 -8.84 4.14
N GLN A 12 -21.73 -9.02 4.92
CA GLN A 12 -22.88 -8.15 4.95
C GLN A 12 -23.20 -7.68 6.36
N TYR A 13 -23.58 -6.42 6.50
CA TYR A 13 -24.09 -5.79 7.72
C TYR A 13 -25.51 -5.29 7.43
N GLY A 14 -26.51 -6.00 7.94
CA GLY A 14 -27.91 -5.70 7.59
C GLY A 14 -28.10 -5.79 6.07
N SER A 15 -28.50 -4.69 5.44
CA SER A 15 -28.66 -4.58 3.98
C SER A 15 -27.36 -4.18 3.26
N LYS A 16 -26.33 -3.68 3.98
CA LYS A 16 -25.10 -3.18 3.36
C LYS A 16 -24.12 -4.31 3.12
N LYS A 17 -23.76 -4.57 1.86
CA LYS A 17 -22.64 -5.44 1.48
C LYS A 17 -21.33 -4.69 1.72
N ALA A 18 -20.52 -5.18 2.65
CA ALA A 18 -19.22 -4.60 2.96
C ALA A 18 -18.08 -5.27 2.20
N MET A 19 -18.27 -6.53 1.80
CA MET A 19 -17.42 -7.27 0.86
C MET A 19 -18.30 -8.16 -0.02
N GLU A 20 -18.00 -8.18 -1.32
CA GLU A 20 -18.71 -8.98 -2.32
C GLU A 20 -17.69 -9.69 -3.22
N ASN A 21 -17.59 -11.02 -3.10
CA ASN A 21 -16.68 -11.88 -3.86
C ASN A 21 -15.21 -11.42 -3.82
N VAL A 22 -14.76 -10.88 -2.70
CA VAL A 22 -13.39 -10.40 -2.54
C VAL A 22 -12.40 -11.55 -2.66
N SER A 23 -11.46 -11.43 -3.62
CA SER A 23 -10.43 -12.44 -3.87
C SER A 23 -9.10 -11.78 -4.19
N PHE A 24 -8.05 -12.16 -3.44
CA PHE A 24 -6.66 -11.75 -3.67
C PHE A 24 -5.70 -12.64 -2.88
N ASN A 25 -4.41 -12.53 -3.18
CA ASN A 25 -3.36 -13.30 -2.52
C ASN A 25 -2.25 -12.38 -2.00
N VAL A 26 -1.50 -12.88 -1.02
CA VAL A 26 -0.24 -12.27 -0.56
C VAL A 26 0.84 -13.34 -0.61
N GLU A 27 1.91 -13.10 -1.34
CA GLU A 27 3.08 -13.97 -1.40
C GLU A 27 4.05 -13.69 -0.24
N ALA A 28 4.88 -14.66 0.13
CA ALA A 28 5.88 -14.47 1.18
C ALA A 28 6.91 -13.41 0.79
N GLY A 29 7.23 -12.50 1.70
CA GLY A 29 8.18 -11.40 1.46
C GLY A 29 7.66 -10.27 0.60
N HIS A 30 6.42 -10.34 0.09
CA HIS A 30 5.80 -9.25 -0.69
C HIS A 30 5.10 -8.24 0.20
N ILE A 31 5.13 -7.00 -0.25
CA ILE A 31 4.36 -5.91 0.33
C ILE A 31 3.18 -5.62 -0.60
N VAL A 32 1.97 -5.94 -0.15
CA VAL A 32 0.73 -5.73 -0.90
C VAL A 32 0.01 -4.49 -0.38
N GLY A 33 -0.29 -3.55 -1.28
CA GLY A 33 -1.12 -2.38 -0.99
C GLY A 33 -2.60 -2.67 -1.23
N LEU A 34 -3.44 -2.57 -0.20
CA LEU A 34 -4.90 -2.62 -0.31
C LEU A 34 -5.45 -1.21 -0.42
N ILE A 35 -5.82 -0.79 -1.63
CA ILE A 35 -6.11 0.58 -2.01
C ILE A 35 -7.60 0.74 -2.30
N GLY A 36 -8.16 1.89 -1.92
CA GLY A 36 -9.55 2.23 -2.23
C GLY A 36 -10.05 3.39 -1.37
N PRO A 37 -11.19 3.99 -1.72
CA PRO A 37 -11.76 5.10 -0.98
C PRO A 37 -12.20 4.69 0.45
N ASN A 38 -12.53 5.70 1.25
CA ASN A 38 -13.08 5.46 2.59
C ASN A 38 -14.41 4.71 2.47
N GLY A 39 -14.56 3.64 3.26
CA GLY A 39 -15.75 2.79 3.21
C GLY A 39 -15.74 1.71 2.11
N ALA A 40 -14.69 1.60 1.30
CA ALA A 40 -14.58 0.60 0.24
C ALA A 40 -14.51 -0.86 0.74
N GLY A 41 -14.23 -1.10 2.03
CA GLY A 41 -14.16 -2.43 2.61
C GLY A 41 -12.77 -2.86 3.10
N LYS A 42 -11.73 -1.99 3.00
CA LYS A 42 -10.34 -2.29 3.39
C LYS A 42 -10.21 -2.84 4.81
N SER A 43 -10.62 -2.06 5.81
CA SER A 43 -10.55 -2.48 7.22
C SER A 43 -11.44 -3.69 7.52
N THR A 44 -12.55 -3.85 6.78
CA THR A 44 -13.41 -5.04 6.88
C THR A 44 -12.66 -6.30 6.41
N ALA A 45 -11.98 -6.23 5.27
CA ALA A 45 -11.15 -7.32 4.76
C ALA A 45 -10.01 -7.67 5.74
N MET A 46 -9.29 -6.66 6.24
CA MET A 46 -8.20 -6.85 7.20
C MET A 46 -8.69 -7.48 8.51
N ARG A 47 -9.85 -7.07 9.04
CA ARG A 47 -10.43 -7.69 10.24
C ARG A 47 -10.91 -9.12 10.01
N ALA A 48 -11.38 -9.45 8.81
CA ALA A 48 -11.73 -10.83 8.45
C ALA A 48 -10.48 -11.72 8.39
N ILE A 49 -9.39 -11.24 7.78
CA ILE A 49 -8.11 -11.95 7.66
C ILE A 49 -7.46 -12.18 9.03
N THR A 50 -7.61 -11.24 9.95
CA THR A 50 -7.09 -11.36 11.33
C THR A 50 -8.01 -12.13 12.28
N GLY A 51 -9.12 -12.68 11.78
CA GLY A 51 -10.09 -13.42 12.61
C GLY A 51 -10.82 -12.54 13.62
N LEU A 52 -10.68 -11.21 13.55
CA LEU A 52 -11.39 -10.26 14.42
C LEU A 52 -12.88 -10.13 14.06
N MET A 53 -13.27 -10.70 12.92
CA MET A 53 -14.62 -10.63 12.41
C MET A 53 -14.97 -11.87 11.59
N SER A 54 -16.22 -12.34 11.73
CA SER A 54 -16.76 -13.38 10.86
C SER A 54 -17.11 -12.83 9.48
N TYR A 55 -16.96 -13.63 8.45
CA TYR A 55 -17.47 -13.37 7.10
C TYR A 55 -18.65 -14.30 6.77
N SER A 56 -19.47 -13.94 5.77
CA SER A 56 -20.73 -14.63 5.47
C SER A 56 -20.52 -15.88 4.62
N SER A 57 -19.57 -15.83 3.67
CA SER A 57 -19.20 -16.95 2.79
C SER A 57 -17.82 -16.70 2.17
N GLY A 58 -17.27 -17.69 1.49
CA GLY A 58 -15.94 -17.68 0.92
C GLY A 58 -14.93 -18.40 1.80
N ASN A 59 -13.65 -18.24 1.49
CA ASN A 59 -12.57 -18.91 2.22
C ASN A 59 -11.36 -18.00 2.37
N ILE A 60 -10.79 -17.97 3.58
CA ILE A 60 -9.51 -17.34 3.88
C ILE A 60 -8.59 -18.42 4.40
N THR A 61 -7.41 -18.57 3.78
CA THR A 61 -6.38 -19.50 4.25
C THR A 61 -5.04 -18.79 4.43
N PHE A 62 -4.34 -19.14 5.46
CA PHE A 62 -2.97 -18.70 5.74
C PHE A 62 -2.07 -19.93 5.88
N GLU A 63 -1.00 -20.03 5.10
CA GLU A 63 -0.17 -21.25 4.97
C GLU A 63 -1.03 -22.50 4.70
N GLY A 64 -2.10 -22.39 3.92
CA GLY A 64 -3.04 -23.46 3.64
C GLY A 64 -4.00 -23.83 4.80
N GLN A 65 -3.87 -23.19 5.96
CA GLN A 65 -4.76 -23.39 7.10
C GLN A 65 -5.92 -22.38 7.07
N PRO A 66 -7.17 -22.82 7.32
CA PRO A 66 -8.31 -21.91 7.31
C PRO A 66 -8.24 -20.91 8.46
N VAL A 67 -8.51 -19.63 8.13
CA VAL A 67 -8.66 -18.53 9.09
C VAL A 67 -10.13 -18.22 9.24
N THR A 68 -10.67 -18.41 10.42
CA THR A 68 -12.05 -18.08 10.76
C THR A 68 -12.13 -17.42 12.12
N PHE A 69 -13.26 -16.79 12.43
CA PHE A 69 -13.51 -16.19 13.75
C PHE A 69 -13.37 -17.18 14.92
N SER A 70 -13.57 -18.47 14.69
CA SER A 70 -13.49 -19.55 15.70
C SER A 70 -12.20 -20.35 15.64
N ASN A 71 -11.37 -20.21 14.59
CA ASN A 71 -10.10 -20.93 14.45
C ASN A 71 -8.93 -19.93 14.47
N HIS A 72 -8.18 -19.93 15.57
CA HIS A 72 -7.09 -19.00 15.82
C HIS A 72 -5.69 -19.61 15.61
N GLN A 73 -5.57 -20.87 15.20
CA GLN A 73 -4.25 -21.53 15.07
C GLN A 73 -3.31 -20.82 14.09
N ALA A 74 -3.83 -20.35 12.96
CA ALA A 74 -3.07 -19.63 11.97
C ALA A 74 -2.67 -18.22 12.44
N LEU A 75 -3.43 -17.62 13.36
CA LEU A 75 -3.27 -16.22 13.79
C LEU A 75 -1.98 -15.97 14.59
N GLY A 76 -1.40 -17.00 15.20
CA GLY A 76 -0.13 -16.86 15.92
C GLY A 76 1.05 -16.40 15.08
N LYS A 77 0.94 -16.55 13.73
CA LYS A 77 1.95 -16.11 12.76
C LYS A 77 1.52 -14.86 11.95
N ILE A 78 0.43 -14.22 12.33
CA ILE A 78 -0.06 -12.99 11.74
C ILE A 78 0.06 -11.88 12.79
N GLY A 79 0.93 -10.90 12.52
CA GLY A 79 0.98 -9.64 13.27
C GLY A 79 -0.01 -8.65 12.69
N ASN A 80 -0.58 -7.78 13.51
CA ASN A 80 -1.48 -6.77 12.99
C ASN A 80 -1.41 -5.46 13.78
N LEU A 81 -1.65 -4.37 13.06
CA LEU A 81 -1.88 -3.05 13.60
C LEU A 81 -3.08 -2.46 12.84
N ILE A 82 -4.28 -2.72 13.35
CA ILE A 82 -5.54 -2.25 12.76
C ILE A 82 -6.06 -1.12 13.65
N GLU A 83 -6.31 0.05 13.03
CA GLU A 83 -6.65 1.30 13.71
C GLU A 83 -5.45 1.85 14.51
N TYR A 84 -5.65 2.17 15.80
CA TYR A 84 -4.59 2.73 16.64
C TYR A 84 -3.86 1.67 17.44
N PRO A 85 -2.53 1.82 17.65
CA PRO A 85 -1.79 0.90 18.52
C PRO A 85 -2.36 0.94 19.92
N SER A 86 -2.67 -0.24 20.49
CA SER A 86 -3.10 -0.41 21.88
C SER A 86 -1.93 -0.15 22.83
N ILE A 87 -1.64 1.13 23.09
CA ILE A 87 -0.47 1.56 23.87
C ILE A 87 -0.90 2.03 25.26
N TYR A 88 -0.25 1.49 26.29
CA TYR A 88 -0.43 1.89 27.66
C TYR A 88 0.39 3.16 27.98
N PRO A 89 -0.24 4.29 28.32
CA PRO A 89 0.45 5.59 28.41
C PRO A 89 1.62 5.63 29.38
N ASN A 90 1.58 4.81 30.41
CA ASN A 90 2.57 4.82 31.50
C ASN A 90 3.66 3.75 31.37
N LEU A 91 3.66 2.94 30.29
CA LEU A 91 4.72 1.99 30.02
C LEU A 91 5.75 2.56 29.05
N THR A 92 6.99 2.09 29.14
CA THR A 92 8.06 2.30 28.16
C THR A 92 7.91 1.35 26.98
N ALA A 93 8.66 1.54 25.91
CA ALA A 93 8.66 0.61 24.77
C ALA A 93 9.01 -0.83 25.19
N LEU A 94 10.08 -0.99 25.98
CA LEU A 94 10.51 -2.32 26.46
C LEU A 94 9.45 -2.99 27.35
N GLU A 95 8.77 -2.23 28.22
CA GLU A 95 7.71 -2.75 29.05
C GLU A 95 6.50 -3.23 28.22
N HIS A 96 6.18 -2.52 27.12
CA HIS A 96 5.17 -3.00 26.16
C HIS A 96 5.59 -4.32 25.53
N LEU A 97 6.81 -4.42 24.99
CA LEU A 97 7.28 -5.66 24.36
C LEU A 97 7.24 -6.83 25.35
N LYS A 98 7.67 -6.64 26.59
CA LYS A 98 7.57 -7.66 27.64
C LYS A 98 6.12 -8.06 27.91
N LEU A 99 5.21 -7.09 27.99
CA LEU A 99 3.78 -7.36 28.24
C LEU A 99 3.16 -8.20 27.12
N TYR A 100 3.39 -7.81 25.85
CA TYR A 100 2.81 -8.51 24.71
C TYR A 100 3.52 -9.84 24.38
N ALA A 101 4.71 -10.07 24.94
CA ALA A 101 5.41 -11.35 24.81
C ALA A 101 4.97 -12.40 25.84
N MET A 102 4.16 -12.04 26.85
CA MET A 102 3.79 -12.98 27.94
C MET A 102 3.06 -14.23 27.47
N ASP A 103 2.32 -14.13 26.34
CA ASP A 103 1.55 -15.24 25.79
C ASP A 103 2.24 -15.93 24.59
N THR A 104 3.56 -15.84 24.50
CA THR A 104 4.30 -16.52 23.43
C THR A 104 5.50 -17.29 23.98
N ASP A 105 5.64 -18.54 23.56
CA ASP A 105 6.75 -19.42 23.97
C ASP A 105 8.08 -19.03 23.33
N ASN A 106 8.04 -18.33 22.19
CA ASN A 106 9.22 -17.92 21.43
C ASN A 106 9.09 -16.48 20.92
N PRO A 107 9.21 -15.49 21.80
CA PRO A 107 9.16 -14.07 21.39
C PRO A 107 10.40 -13.69 20.58
N ALA A 108 10.24 -12.68 19.72
CA ALA A 108 11.37 -12.06 19.04
C ALA A 108 12.39 -11.51 20.08
N ASP A 109 13.67 -11.53 19.72
CA ASP A 109 14.70 -10.88 20.55
C ASP A 109 14.43 -9.38 20.63
N PHE A 110 14.12 -8.89 21.83
CA PHE A 110 13.69 -7.50 22.04
C PHE A 110 14.74 -6.48 21.59
N LYS A 111 16.02 -6.78 21.76
CA LYS A 111 17.09 -5.87 21.34
C LYS A 111 17.14 -5.74 19.82
N THR A 112 17.08 -6.87 19.13
CA THR A 112 17.03 -6.93 17.67
C THR A 112 15.76 -6.26 17.14
N LEU A 113 14.60 -6.58 17.70
CA LEU A 113 13.32 -6.01 17.33
C LEU A 113 13.29 -4.48 17.52
N MET A 114 13.75 -3.99 18.66
CA MET A 114 13.84 -2.56 18.94
C MET A 114 14.75 -1.84 17.94
N LYS A 115 15.87 -2.45 17.55
CA LYS A 115 16.79 -1.91 16.55
C LYS A 115 16.13 -1.88 15.17
N GLN A 116 15.53 -2.99 14.72
CA GLN A 116 14.85 -3.08 13.44
C GLN A 116 13.71 -2.06 13.28
N THR A 117 12.93 -1.86 14.34
CA THR A 117 11.82 -0.90 14.35
C THR A 117 12.22 0.52 14.77
N GLN A 118 13.53 0.75 14.99
CA GLN A 118 14.09 2.05 15.36
C GLN A 118 13.48 2.66 16.64
N ILE A 119 13.26 1.80 17.64
CA ILE A 119 12.77 2.19 18.98
C ILE A 119 13.82 1.94 20.08
N ASP A 120 15.08 1.73 19.71
CA ASP A 120 16.21 1.44 20.61
C ASP A 120 16.97 2.68 21.07
N GLY A 121 16.69 3.86 20.49
CA GLY A 121 17.35 5.11 20.84
C GLY A 121 17.02 5.60 22.26
N GLU A 122 17.86 6.51 22.79
CA GLU A 122 17.68 7.10 24.14
C GLU A 122 16.29 7.73 24.33
N ASN A 123 15.70 8.24 23.25
CA ASN A 123 14.35 8.81 23.25
C ASN A 123 13.25 7.78 23.55
N PHE A 124 13.50 6.49 23.36
CA PHE A 124 12.54 5.41 23.64
C PHE A 124 12.83 4.68 24.95
N GLY A 125 14.09 4.50 25.33
CA GLY A 125 14.53 3.57 26.38
C GLY A 125 13.93 3.84 27.75
N LYS A 126 13.86 5.11 28.18
CA LYS A 126 13.34 5.51 29.50
C LYS A 126 12.05 6.34 29.44
N ARG A 127 11.64 6.75 28.24
CA ARG A 127 10.47 7.60 28.03
C ARG A 127 9.19 6.76 28.08
N LYS A 128 8.17 7.25 28.76
CA LYS A 128 6.84 6.63 28.77
C LYS A 128 6.06 6.97 27.51
N ALA A 129 5.24 6.04 27.03
CA ALA A 129 4.54 6.15 25.76
C ALA A 129 3.56 7.32 25.65
N LYS A 130 3.09 7.89 26.75
CA LYS A 130 2.32 9.15 26.75
C LYS A 130 3.08 10.33 26.16
N ASN A 131 4.41 10.29 26.19
CA ASN A 131 5.31 11.33 25.66
C ASN A 131 5.86 10.98 24.27
N PHE A 132 5.38 9.91 23.62
CA PHE A 132 5.77 9.53 22.27
C PHE A 132 5.04 10.40 21.23
N SER A 133 5.75 10.77 20.16
CA SER A 133 5.12 11.30 18.95
C SER A 133 4.26 10.21 18.29
N LEU A 134 3.43 10.60 17.34
CA LEU A 134 2.60 9.63 16.60
C LEU A 134 3.50 8.61 15.88
N GLY A 135 4.57 9.03 15.19
CA GLY A 135 5.51 8.13 14.53
C GLY A 135 6.22 7.17 15.49
N MET A 136 6.55 7.63 16.72
CA MET A 136 7.07 6.76 17.76
C MET A 136 6.05 5.70 18.18
N LYS A 137 4.77 6.07 18.31
CA LYS A 137 3.68 5.14 18.65
C LYS A 137 3.45 4.13 17.54
N GLN A 138 3.50 4.55 16.26
CA GLN A 138 3.37 3.65 15.13
C GLN A 138 4.51 2.62 15.08
N ARG A 139 5.75 3.05 15.24
CA ARG A 139 6.91 2.14 15.30
C ARG A 139 6.82 1.15 16.47
N LEU A 140 6.35 1.59 17.63
CA LEU A 140 6.08 0.68 18.75
C LEU A 140 4.95 -0.30 18.43
N GLY A 141 3.87 0.14 17.77
CA GLY A 141 2.79 -0.74 17.33
C GLY A 141 3.26 -1.83 16.37
N ILE A 142 4.14 -1.48 15.42
CA ILE A 142 4.76 -2.44 14.50
C ILE A 142 5.67 -3.40 15.28
N ALA A 143 6.48 -2.91 16.22
CA ALA A 143 7.29 -3.79 17.07
C ALA A 143 6.43 -4.79 17.86
N ILE A 144 5.30 -4.36 18.39
CA ILE A 144 4.33 -5.24 19.05
C ILE A 144 3.77 -6.28 18.07
N ALA A 145 3.41 -5.87 16.85
CA ALA A 145 2.92 -6.79 15.83
C ALA A 145 3.96 -7.86 15.44
N LEU A 146 5.26 -7.53 15.54
CA LEU A 146 6.36 -8.42 15.21
C LEU A 146 6.81 -9.33 16.36
N ILE A 147 6.29 -9.16 17.58
CA ILE A 147 6.79 -9.84 18.79
C ILE A 147 6.73 -11.37 18.72
N ARG A 148 5.79 -11.91 17.94
CA ARG A 148 5.59 -13.36 17.76
C ARG A 148 6.30 -13.93 16.52
N ASN A 149 7.27 -13.22 15.95
CA ASN A 149 7.95 -13.59 14.69
C ASN A 149 6.95 -13.94 13.58
N PRO A 150 6.02 -13.04 13.23
CA PRO A 150 4.99 -13.31 12.24
C PRO A 150 5.59 -13.49 10.85
N LYS A 151 4.89 -14.22 9.98
CA LYS A 151 5.19 -14.30 8.55
C LYS A 151 4.42 -13.28 7.72
N LEU A 152 3.30 -12.78 8.27
CA LEU A 152 2.47 -11.72 7.67
C LEU A 152 2.21 -10.64 8.69
N VAL A 153 2.36 -9.38 8.29
CA VAL A 153 1.98 -8.21 9.09
C VAL A 153 0.92 -7.39 8.35
N ILE A 154 -0.17 -7.09 9.02
CA ILE A 154 -1.30 -6.32 8.48
C ILE A 154 -1.31 -4.94 9.14
N LEU A 155 -1.22 -3.89 8.33
CA LEU A 155 -1.14 -2.51 8.78
C LEU A 155 -2.26 -1.69 8.15
N ASP A 156 -3.19 -1.18 8.97
CA ASP A 156 -4.28 -0.32 8.51
C ASP A 156 -3.86 1.16 8.69
N GLU A 157 -3.69 1.86 7.55
CA GLU A 157 -3.30 3.28 7.47
C GLU A 157 -2.06 3.66 8.32
N PRO A 158 -0.94 2.91 8.27
CA PRO A 158 0.18 3.10 9.21
C PRO A 158 0.91 4.44 9.05
N MET A 159 0.77 5.11 7.91
CA MET A 159 1.42 6.38 7.59
C MET A 159 0.56 7.61 7.91
N ASN A 160 -0.70 7.40 8.30
CA ASN A 160 -1.64 8.49 8.49
C ASN A 160 -1.22 9.42 9.65
N GLY A 161 -1.19 10.73 9.36
CA GLY A 161 -0.85 11.76 10.34
C GLY A 161 0.62 11.81 10.74
N LEU A 162 1.50 11.09 10.04
CA LEU A 162 2.94 11.18 10.24
C LEU A 162 3.53 12.37 9.45
N ASP A 163 4.60 12.96 10.00
CA ASP A 163 5.44 13.90 9.26
C ASP A 163 6.24 13.17 8.15
N PRO A 164 6.70 13.87 7.09
CA PRO A 164 7.39 13.26 5.96
C PRO A 164 8.62 12.42 6.35
N GLN A 165 9.38 12.85 7.35
CA GLN A 165 10.55 12.10 7.83
C GLN A 165 10.13 10.79 8.49
N SER A 166 9.08 10.82 9.32
CA SER A 166 8.51 9.63 9.97
C SER A 166 7.95 8.63 8.94
N VAL A 167 7.31 9.11 7.86
CA VAL A 167 6.85 8.27 6.75
C VAL A 167 8.03 7.58 6.05
N HIS A 168 9.08 8.35 5.73
CA HIS A 168 10.30 7.81 5.10
C HIS A 168 10.95 6.71 5.97
N ASP A 169 11.10 6.97 7.28
CA ASP A 169 11.69 6.01 8.22
C ASP A 169 10.83 4.75 8.35
N LEU A 170 9.50 4.91 8.38
CA LEU A 170 8.56 3.79 8.45
C LEU A 170 8.63 2.90 7.20
N ARG A 171 8.66 3.50 6.00
CA ARG A 171 8.83 2.75 4.74
C ARG A 171 10.12 1.93 4.73
N ARG A 172 11.23 2.53 5.20
CA ARG A 172 12.51 1.81 5.31
C ARG A 172 12.39 0.61 6.23
N VAL A 173 11.79 0.77 7.41
CA VAL A 173 11.57 -0.34 8.36
C VAL A 173 10.76 -1.46 7.73
N ILE A 174 9.66 -1.14 7.06
CA ILE A 174 8.79 -2.15 6.42
C ILE A 174 9.56 -2.88 5.31
N ARG A 175 10.31 -2.17 4.45
CA ARG A 175 11.09 -2.78 3.37
C ARG A 175 12.19 -3.68 3.92
N GLU A 176 12.97 -3.23 4.90
CA GLU A 176 14.01 -4.04 5.53
C GLU A 176 13.44 -5.34 6.15
N LEU A 177 12.25 -5.27 6.74
CA LEU A 177 11.57 -6.46 7.28
C LEU A 177 11.06 -7.38 6.16
N ALA A 178 10.51 -6.83 5.07
CA ALA A 178 10.07 -7.62 3.92
C ALA A 178 11.23 -8.37 3.27
N ASP A 179 12.40 -7.73 3.17
CA ASP A 179 13.62 -8.35 2.66
C ASP A 179 14.10 -9.54 3.52
N THR A 180 13.66 -9.64 4.78
CA THR A 180 13.89 -10.83 5.63
C THR A 180 12.85 -11.95 5.41
N GLY A 181 11.87 -11.75 4.54
CA GLY A 181 10.84 -12.72 4.19
C GLY A 181 9.48 -12.51 4.87
N VAL A 182 9.32 -11.43 5.66
CA VAL A 182 8.02 -11.06 6.25
C VAL A 182 7.14 -10.43 5.16
N ALA A 183 5.93 -10.96 4.96
CA ALA A 183 4.96 -10.36 4.06
C ALA A 183 4.17 -9.23 4.74
N PHE A 184 3.71 -8.26 3.95
CA PHE A 184 2.91 -7.15 4.44
C PHE A 184 1.62 -6.98 3.63
N LEU A 185 0.51 -6.68 4.32
CA LEU A 185 -0.71 -6.16 3.72
C LEU A 185 -0.97 -4.79 4.34
N ILE A 186 -0.90 -3.74 3.52
CA ILE A 186 -0.93 -2.35 4.00
C ILE A 186 -2.07 -1.61 3.31
N SER A 187 -2.99 -1.01 4.08
CA SER A 187 -3.90 -0.02 3.53
C SER A 187 -3.28 1.37 3.60
N SER A 188 -3.56 2.21 2.62
CA SER A 188 -3.25 3.64 2.68
C SER A 188 -4.13 4.43 1.73
N HIS A 189 -4.38 5.68 2.08
CA HIS A 189 -4.90 6.71 1.17
C HIS A 189 -3.78 7.64 0.66
N LEU A 190 -2.56 7.53 1.21
CA LEU A 190 -1.37 8.24 0.75
C LEU A 190 -0.70 7.46 -0.39
N LEU A 191 -1.28 7.57 -1.58
CA LEU A 191 -0.93 6.72 -2.73
C LEU A 191 0.50 6.92 -3.21
N ASP A 192 0.99 8.17 -3.21
CA ASP A 192 2.37 8.49 -3.60
C ASP A 192 3.43 7.86 -2.67
N GLU A 193 3.10 7.71 -1.39
CA GLU A 193 3.99 7.05 -0.43
C GLU A 193 3.88 5.53 -0.50
N LEU A 194 2.68 5.02 -0.75
CA LEU A 194 2.44 3.58 -0.91
C LEU A 194 3.11 3.05 -2.17
N GLN A 195 3.01 3.76 -3.29
CA GLN A 195 3.64 3.44 -4.58
C GLN A 195 5.15 3.20 -4.46
N LYS A 196 5.83 3.91 -3.55
CA LYS A 196 7.28 3.78 -3.31
C LYS A 196 7.64 2.55 -2.45
N LEU A 197 6.64 1.85 -1.92
CA LEU A 197 6.82 0.80 -0.93
C LEU A 197 6.35 -0.57 -1.43
N VAL A 198 5.19 -0.64 -2.10
CA VAL A 198 4.51 -1.90 -2.39
C VAL A 198 5.04 -2.60 -3.64
N ASP A 199 5.01 -3.92 -3.63
CA ASP A 199 5.34 -4.78 -4.77
C ASP A 199 4.09 -5.06 -5.61
N ASP A 200 2.94 -5.23 -4.94
CA ASP A 200 1.66 -5.54 -5.56
C ASP A 200 0.56 -4.61 -5.05
N VAL A 201 -0.47 -4.38 -5.87
CA VAL A 201 -1.65 -3.60 -5.52
C VAL A 201 -2.92 -4.43 -5.65
N VAL A 202 -3.83 -4.21 -4.73
CA VAL A 202 -5.19 -4.72 -4.73
C VAL A 202 -6.13 -3.54 -4.59
N ILE A 203 -6.89 -3.21 -5.63
CA ILE A 203 -7.81 -2.07 -5.65
C ILE A 203 -9.20 -2.57 -5.30
N ILE A 204 -9.78 -1.98 -4.25
CA ILE A 204 -11.12 -2.32 -3.77
C ILE A 204 -12.03 -1.08 -3.82
N ASN A 205 -13.24 -1.22 -4.38
CA ASN A 205 -14.30 -0.23 -4.37
C ASN A 205 -15.63 -0.89 -4.06
N HIS A 206 -16.51 -0.22 -3.30
CA HIS A 206 -17.85 -0.72 -2.93
C HIS A 206 -17.87 -2.19 -2.47
N GLY A 207 -16.80 -2.65 -1.83
CA GLY A 207 -16.67 -4.03 -1.35
C GLY A 207 -16.27 -5.05 -2.40
N LYS A 208 -15.91 -4.65 -3.62
CA LYS A 208 -15.47 -5.52 -4.72
C LYS A 208 -14.01 -5.21 -5.07
N ILE A 209 -13.26 -6.24 -5.49
CA ILE A 209 -11.94 -6.03 -6.07
C ILE A 209 -12.12 -5.60 -7.53
N ILE A 210 -11.55 -4.44 -7.86
CA ILE A 210 -11.55 -3.91 -9.23
C ILE A 210 -10.32 -4.43 -9.99
N GLU A 211 -9.16 -4.42 -9.33
CA GLU A 211 -7.88 -4.74 -9.96
C GLU A 211 -6.95 -5.43 -8.96
N THR A 212 -6.14 -6.35 -9.45
CA THR A 212 -5.01 -6.94 -8.72
C THR A 212 -3.85 -7.07 -9.68
N ALA A 213 -2.75 -6.39 -9.41
CA ALA A 213 -1.58 -6.34 -10.28
C ALA A 213 -0.29 -6.15 -9.49
N THR A 214 0.85 -6.55 -10.07
CA THR A 214 2.14 -6.04 -9.57
C THR A 214 2.26 -4.55 -9.88
N MET A 215 3.02 -3.80 -9.10
CA MET A 215 3.25 -2.38 -9.39
C MET A 215 3.83 -2.16 -10.79
N ALA A 216 4.71 -3.05 -11.25
CA ALA A 216 5.27 -2.99 -12.59
C ALA A 216 4.20 -3.20 -13.68
N ALA A 217 3.30 -4.19 -13.50
CA ALA A 217 2.20 -4.45 -14.42
C ALA A 217 1.17 -3.31 -14.39
N PHE A 218 0.85 -2.78 -13.21
CA PHE A 218 -0.08 -1.67 -13.05
C PHE A 218 0.35 -0.46 -13.87
N PHE A 219 1.62 -0.07 -13.79
CA PHE A 219 2.15 1.05 -14.57
C PHE A 219 2.48 0.71 -16.03
N SER A 220 2.57 -0.56 -16.40
CA SER A 220 2.75 -0.92 -17.80
C SER A 220 1.52 -0.60 -18.68
N HIS A 221 0.35 -0.48 -18.07
CA HIS A 221 -0.86 0.02 -18.74
C HIS A 221 -0.84 1.54 -18.94
N ASP A 222 -0.11 2.28 -18.12
CA ASP A 222 0.15 3.70 -18.34
C ASP A 222 1.25 3.83 -19.39
N LYS A 223 0.86 4.15 -20.62
CA LYS A 223 1.81 4.49 -21.68
C LYS A 223 2.74 5.59 -21.15
N VAL A 224 4.05 5.37 -21.29
CA VAL A 224 5.03 6.41 -20.96
C VAL A 224 4.60 7.72 -21.61
N ARG A 225 4.48 8.76 -20.80
CA ARG A 225 4.12 10.09 -21.26
C ARG A 225 5.32 11.01 -21.09
N TRP A 226 5.48 11.91 -22.04
CA TRP A 226 6.51 12.93 -22.00
C TRP A 226 5.85 14.28 -21.89
N ALA A 227 6.17 15.02 -20.83
CA ALA A 227 5.75 16.41 -20.67
C ALA A 227 6.77 17.31 -21.38
N LEU A 228 6.32 18.04 -22.37
CA LEU A 228 7.11 18.94 -23.18
C LEU A 228 6.64 20.38 -22.97
N GLU A 229 7.55 21.28 -22.70
CA GLU A 229 7.34 22.70 -22.86
C GLU A 229 8.00 23.11 -24.18
N THR A 230 7.22 23.69 -25.10
CA THR A 230 7.69 23.97 -26.44
C THR A 230 7.41 25.43 -26.85
N SER A 231 8.13 25.92 -27.86
CA SER A 231 7.90 27.25 -28.38
C SER A 231 6.49 27.44 -28.99
N ASP A 232 5.81 26.34 -29.35
CA ASP A 232 4.44 26.35 -29.88
C ASP A 232 3.71 25.05 -29.46
N ASN A 233 3.03 25.13 -28.31
CA ASN A 233 2.32 23.98 -27.74
C ASN A 233 1.18 23.48 -28.65
N GLN A 234 0.46 24.41 -29.34
CA GLN A 234 -0.64 23.99 -30.22
C GLN A 234 -0.13 23.24 -31.46
N LYS A 235 0.98 23.71 -32.04
CA LYS A 235 1.63 23.05 -33.17
C LYS A 235 2.18 21.68 -32.75
N THR A 236 2.71 21.56 -31.52
CA THR A 236 3.18 20.28 -30.93
C THR A 236 2.05 19.28 -30.80
N ILE A 237 0.87 19.72 -30.31
CA ILE A 237 -0.31 18.84 -30.21
C ILE A 237 -0.74 18.34 -31.58
N ASN A 238 -0.87 19.27 -32.56
CA ASN A 238 -1.26 18.94 -33.93
C ASN A 238 -0.26 17.94 -34.57
N LEU A 239 1.03 18.13 -34.33
CA LEU A 239 2.09 17.24 -34.79
C LEU A 239 1.97 15.85 -34.17
N ALA A 240 1.71 15.76 -32.86
CA ALA A 240 1.51 14.47 -32.17
C ALA A 240 0.31 13.71 -32.75
N ILE A 241 -0.81 14.40 -32.97
CA ILE A 241 -2.01 13.79 -33.58
C ILE A 241 -1.71 13.30 -34.99
N ALA A 242 -0.97 14.07 -35.81
CA ALA A 242 -0.56 13.67 -37.15
C ALA A 242 0.32 12.42 -37.19
N ASN A 243 1.09 12.18 -36.12
CA ASN A 243 1.89 10.96 -35.93
C ASN A 243 1.12 9.84 -35.23
N GLN A 244 -0.21 9.94 -35.08
CA GLN A 244 -1.08 8.99 -34.39
C GLN A 244 -0.73 8.82 -32.89
N TRP A 245 -0.10 9.82 -32.28
CA TRP A 245 0.15 9.90 -30.86
C TRP A 245 -1.00 10.61 -30.15
N VAL A 246 -1.15 10.35 -28.86
CA VAL A 246 -2.10 11.09 -28.02
C VAL A 246 -1.37 12.28 -27.40
N ALA A 247 -1.96 13.47 -27.52
CA ALA A 247 -1.42 14.67 -26.88
C ALA A 247 -2.52 15.52 -26.28
N ASN A 248 -2.26 16.08 -25.09
CA ASN A 248 -3.14 17.02 -24.38
C ASN A 248 -2.30 18.04 -23.60
N MET A 249 -2.94 19.15 -23.22
CA MET A 249 -2.33 20.13 -22.30
C MET A 249 -2.64 19.77 -20.86
N GLU A 250 -1.61 19.75 -20.02
CA GLU A 250 -1.73 19.56 -18.58
C GLU A 250 -0.64 20.39 -17.88
N ASP A 251 -1.03 21.23 -16.92
CA ASP A 251 -0.13 22.09 -16.13
C ASP A 251 0.87 22.93 -16.97
N GLY A 252 0.43 23.43 -18.12
CA GLY A 252 1.26 24.27 -19.01
C GLY A 252 2.19 23.49 -19.95
N HIS A 253 2.21 22.17 -19.87
CA HIS A 253 3.02 21.29 -20.72
C HIS A 253 2.15 20.52 -21.70
N VAL A 254 2.73 20.16 -22.86
CA VAL A 254 2.13 19.21 -23.78
C VAL A 254 2.52 17.81 -23.36
N LEU A 255 1.55 17.02 -22.88
CA LEU A 255 1.75 15.60 -22.60
C LEU A 255 1.59 14.81 -23.89
N VAL A 256 2.63 14.09 -24.29
CA VAL A 256 2.63 13.20 -25.46
C VAL A 256 2.77 11.75 -25.02
N SER A 257 1.93 10.86 -25.57
CA SER A 257 2.02 9.42 -25.36
C SER A 257 1.70 8.66 -26.65
N GLY A 258 2.07 7.38 -26.71
CA GLY A 258 1.81 6.53 -27.88
C GLY A 258 2.93 6.50 -28.92
N ALA A 259 4.01 7.26 -28.73
CA ALA A 259 5.25 7.06 -29.47
C ALA A 259 6.03 5.86 -28.88
N ASP A 260 6.84 5.17 -29.70
CA ASP A 260 7.61 4.01 -29.26
C ASP A 260 8.72 4.39 -28.27
N ASN A 261 9.27 5.58 -28.45
CA ASN A 261 10.34 6.09 -27.57
C ASN A 261 10.42 7.62 -27.67
N LEU A 262 11.12 8.21 -26.70
CA LEU A 262 11.34 9.64 -26.58
C LEU A 262 12.05 10.24 -27.79
N GLN A 263 13.01 9.51 -28.39
CA GLN A 263 13.78 9.99 -29.54
C GLN A 263 12.90 10.28 -30.77
N GLN A 264 11.83 9.50 -30.98
CA GLN A 264 10.84 9.78 -32.04
C GLN A 264 10.15 11.11 -31.80
N VAL A 265 9.73 11.39 -30.57
CA VAL A 265 9.05 12.64 -30.20
C VAL A 265 9.97 13.83 -30.42
N ILE A 266 11.20 13.78 -29.92
CA ILE A 266 12.21 14.84 -30.08
C ILE A 266 12.49 15.09 -31.58
N THR A 267 12.69 14.03 -32.35
CA THR A 267 12.99 14.13 -33.77
C THR A 267 11.85 14.82 -34.55
N ALA A 268 10.61 14.41 -34.30
CA ALA A 268 9.43 14.96 -34.95
C ALA A 268 9.24 16.44 -34.61
N VAL A 269 9.38 16.80 -33.32
CA VAL A 269 9.24 18.19 -32.85
C VAL A 269 10.32 19.12 -33.50
N ASN A 270 11.58 18.67 -33.48
CA ASN A 270 12.68 19.42 -34.10
C ASN A 270 12.53 19.55 -35.61
N GLN A 271 12.11 18.50 -36.33
CA GLN A 271 11.86 18.53 -37.76
C GLN A 271 10.72 19.49 -38.14
N ALA A 272 9.75 19.70 -37.25
CA ALA A 272 8.67 20.66 -37.42
C ALA A 272 9.10 22.11 -37.13
N GLY A 273 10.36 22.34 -36.74
CA GLY A 273 10.88 23.65 -36.37
C GLY A 273 10.28 24.18 -35.07
N ILE A 274 10.02 23.33 -34.12
CA ILE A 274 9.53 23.65 -32.77
C ILE A 274 10.67 23.43 -31.79
N ASP A 275 10.98 24.48 -31.00
CA ASP A 275 12.01 24.37 -29.97
C ASP A 275 11.41 23.73 -28.69
N ILE A 276 12.14 22.79 -28.07
CA ILE A 276 11.80 22.20 -26.79
C ILE A 276 12.58 22.95 -25.71
N THR A 277 11.87 23.58 -24.78
CA THR A 277 12.46 24.33 -23.66
C THR A 277 12.74 23.39 -22.47
N THR A 278 11.76 22.59 -22.12
CA THR A 278 11.89 21.58 -21.06
C THR A 278 11.24 20.27 -21.49
N MET A 279 11.75 19.19 -20.93
CA MET A 279 11.21 17.87 -21.19
C MET A 279 11.40 16.97 -19.96
N ASN A 280 10.32 16.34 -19.54
CA ASN A 280 10.30 15.42 -18.43
C ASN A 280 9.55 14.14 -18.82
N THR A 281 10.02 13.00 -18.32
CA THR A 281 9.24 11.76 -18.41
C THR A 281 8.21 11.75 -17.28
N VAL A 282 6.93 11.66 -17.66
CA VAL A 282 5.85 11.48 -16.69
C VAL A 282 5.61 10.00 -16.55
N THR A 283 6.07 9.46 -15.43
CA THR A 283 5.73 8.08 -15.01
C THR A 283 4.30 8.05 -14.50
N GLY A 284 3.63 6.90 -14.64
CA GLY A 284 2.28 6.71 -14.12
C GLY A 284 2.18 7.15 -12.64
N ASN A 285 1.11 7.85 -12.33
CA ASN A 285 0.78 8.24 -10.96
C ASN A 285 -0.35 7.33 -10.48
N LEU A 286 -0.09 6.59 -9.39
CA LEU A 286 -1.05 5.63 -8.82
C LEU A 286 -2.39 6.32 -8.48
N GLU A 287 -2.34 7.57 -8.02
CA GLU A 287 -3.55 8.32 -7.67
C GLU A 287 -4.42 8.61 -8.89
N LYS A 288 -3.82 9.08 -10.00
CA LYS A 288 -4.54 9.36 -11.23
C LYS A 288 -5.13 8.09 -11.85
N SER A 289 -4.33 7.03 -11.95
CA SER A 289 -4.78 5.75 -12.48
C SER A 289 -5.91 5.15 -11.63
N LEU A 290 -5.82 5.29 -10.30
CA LEU A 290 -6.89 4.88 -9.40
C LEU A 290 -8.18 5.70 -9.62
N LEU A 291 -8.09 7.03 -9.71
CA LEU A 291 -9.25 7.90 -9.92
C LEU A 291 -9.95 7.56 -11.24
N ASP A 292 -9.20 7.31 -12.30
CA ASP A 292 -9.74 6.91 -13.61
C ASP A 292 -10.46 5.54 -13.53
N MET A 293 -9.91 4.58 -12.78
CA MET A 293 -10.54 3.27 -12.55
C MET A 293 -11.83 3.38 -11.74
N LEU A 294 -11.82 4.16 -10.65
CA LEU A 294 -13.00 4.38 -9.82
C LEU A 294 -14.12 5.08 -10.60
N ALA A 295 -13.78 6.10 -11.40
CA ALA A 295 -14.75 6.82 -12.23
C ALA A 295 -15.37 5.93 -13.33
N ASN A 296 -14.68 4.91 -13.80
CA ASN A 296 -15.19 3.94 -14.75
C ASN A 296 -16.08 2.88 -14.08
N ASP A 297 -15.73 2.43 -12.87
CA ASP A 297 -16.51 1.50 -12.06
C ASP A 297 -17.87 2.11 -11.69
N ASP A 298 -17.89 3.37 -11.24
CA ASP A 298 -19.12 4.10 -10.88
C ASP A 298 -20.07 4.36 -12.09
N LYS A 299 -19.56 4.34 -13.34
CA LYS A 299 -20.38 4.48 -14.55
C LYS A 299 -20.92 3.17 -15.09
N GLY A 300 -20.41 2.05 -14.61
CA GLY A 300 -20.80 0.70 -14.99
C GLY A 300 -21.93 0.11 -14.14
N GLU A 301 -22.32 0.79 -13.07
CA GLU A 301 -23.52 0.51 -12.26
C GLU A 301 -24.70 1.36 -12.75
#